data_b1408dbafe10ad1bf5cecccd5a283d9b
#
_entry.id   b1408dbafe10ad1bf5cecccd5a283d9b
#
_cell.length_a   1.000
_cell.length_b   1.000
_cell.length_c   1.000
_cell.angle_alpha   90.00
_cell.angle_beta   90.00
_cell.angle_gamma   90.00
#
_symmetry.space_group_name_H-M   'P 1'
#
loop_
_entity.id
_entity.type
_entity.pdbx_description
1 polymer ?
#
loop_
_entity_poly.entity_id
_entity_poly.type
_entity_poly.pdbx_seq_one_letter_code
_entity_poly.pdbx_strand_id
1 'polypeptide(L)'
;MIGPVVTGVPVVSPVMLIGQAPGVREGPAGKPFAWTAGKTMFGWFAQLGRDGLDEEAFRQRVYMAAVCRCFPGKAKGGGDRVPSAGEIARCRRHLTREVELLRPALVIPVGKLAIAQLFPDAEALAQIVGRPRRGALAGIEFDVIALPHPSGASTWHRTEPGKTLLTQALGEIAAHAAWRSLLEERATRRAEG
;
A
#
# COMPACT_ATOMS: atom_id res chain seq x y z
N MET A 1 -6.32 -12.95 -15.36
CA MET A 1 -6.78 -11.71 -14.71
C MET A 1 -8.22 -11.45 -15.10
N ILE A 2 -9.06 -11.16 -14.14
CA ILE A 2 -10.50 -10.92 -14.30
C ILE A 2 -10.74 -9.44 -14.06
N GLY A 3 -11.34 -8.74 -15.06
CA GLY A 3 -11.70 -7.32 -14.95
C GLY A 3 -12.83 -7.07 -13.95
N PRO A 4 -13.19 -5.83 -13.66
CA PRO A 4 -12.62 -4.61 -14.22
C PRO A 4 -11.24 -4.26 -13.65
N VAL A 5 -10.57 -3.29 -14.27
CA VAL A 5 -9.38 -2.64 -13.70
C VAL A 5 -9.80 -1.83 -12.48
N VAL A 6 -9.09 -2.01 -11.37
CA VAL A 6 -9.33 -1.27 -10.13
C VAL A 6 -8.16 -0.32 -9.87
N THR A 7 -8.47 0.96 -9.71
CA THR A 7 -7.50 2.02 -9.40
C THR A 7 -7.95 2.82 -8.19
N GLY A 8 -7.02 3.46 -7.51
CA GLY A 8 -7.32 4.50 -6.52
C GLY A 8 -7.83 5.79 -7.18
N VAL A 9 -8.16 6.76 -6.37
CA VAL A 9 -8.44 8.12 -6.81
C VAL A 9 -7.18 8.70 -7.46
N PRO A 10 -7.28 9.40 -8.60
CA PRO A 10 -6.13 10.02 -9.27
C PRO A 10 -5.68 11.26 -8.47
N VAL A 11 -4.70 11.07 -7.59
CA VAL A 11 -4.11 12.15 -6.79
C VAL A 11 -2.63 12.26 -7.09
N VAL A 12 -2.09 13.47 -7.13
CA VAL A 12 -0.65 13.72 -7.09
C VAL A 12 -0.25 13.74 -5.61
N SER A 13 0.61 12.81 -5.22
CA SER A 13 0.97 12.62 -3.82
C SER A 13 2.44 12.28 -3.67
N PRO A 14 3.13 12.82 -2.66
CA PRO A 14 4.48 12.41 -2.31
C PRO A 14 4.51 11.02 -1.63
N VAL A 15 3.35 10.46 -1.30
CA VAL A 15 3.20 9.12 -0.69
C VAL A 15 2.45 8.19 -1.62
N MET A 16 3.05 7.04 -1.92
CA MET A 16 2.46 5.97 -2.73
C MET A 16 2.31 4.69 -1.91
N LEU A 17 1.10 4.16 -1.82
CA LEU A 17 0.85 2.82 -1.28
C LEU A 17 0.77 1.82 -2.44
N ILE A 18 1.46 0.68 -2.31
CA ILE A 18 1.44 -0.39 -3.32
C ILE A 18 0.83 -1.65 -2.70
N GLY A 19 -0.37 -2.02 -3.14
CA GLY A 19 -1.02 -3.30 -2.80
C GLY A 19 -0.61 -4.44 -3.73
N GLN A 20 -1.13 -5.64 -3.47
CA GLN A 20 -0.87 -6.83 -4.28
C GLN A 20 -1.69 -6.82 -5.59
N ALA A 21 -2.99 -6.96 -5.46
CA ALA A 21 -3.98 -7.00 -6.54
C ALA A 21 -5.39 -6.86 -5.92
N PRO A 22 -6.39 -6.44 -6.70
CA PRO A 22 -7.77 -6.41 -6.22
C PRO A 22 -8.27 -7.79 -5.82
N GLY A 23 -9.05 -7.86 -4.75
CA GLY A 23 -9.85 -9.02 -4.39
C GLY A 23 -11.18 -9.05 -5.15
N VAL A 24 -11.93 -10.14 -4.99
CA VAL A 24 -13.22 -10.37 -5.70
C VAL A 24 -14.26 -9.27 -5.46
N ARG A 25 -14.23 -8.59 -4.33
CA ARG A 25 -15.18 -7.52 -3.96
C ARG A 25 -14.80 -6.14 -4.48
N GLU A 26 -13.55 -5.95 -4.84
CA GLU A 26 -13.02 -4.62 -5.21
C GLU A 26 -13.36 -4.24 -6.64
N GLY A 27 -13.50 -5.22 -7.55
CA GLY A 27 -14.00 -4.99 -8.91
C GLY A 27 -15.38 -4.31 -8.91
N PRO A 28 -16.42 -4.92 -8.31
CA PRO A 28 -17.74 -4.30 -8.19
C PRO A 28 -17.74 -2.97 -7.42
N ALA A 29 -16.87 -2.81 -6.42
CA ALA A 29 -16.77 -1.57 -5.65
C ALA A 29 -16.03 -0.44 -6.39
N GLY A 30 -15.31 -0.74 -7.46
CA GLY A 30 -14.55 0.22 -8.27
C GLY A 30 -13.38 0.91 -7.54
N LYS A 31 -12.96 0.39 -6.37
CA LYS A 31 -11.91 1.01 -5.56
C LYS A 31 -11.05 -0.05 -4.84
N PRO A 32 -9.72 0.18 -4.69
CA PRO A 32 -8.83 -0.73 -4.00
C PRO A 32 -9.13 -0.76 -2.50
N PHE A 33 -8.84 -1.89 -1.84
CA PHE A 33 -9.06 -2.06 -0.40
C PHE A 33 -10.50 -1.75 0.04
N ALA A 34 -11.50 -2.13 -0.75
CA ALA A 34 -12.91 -1.84 -0.46
C ALA A 34 -13.58 -2.82 0.51
N TRP A 35 -12.86 -3.83 1.02
CA TRP A 35 -13.42 -4.88 1.87
C TRP A 35 -12.64 -5.03 3.19
N THR A 36 -12.71 -6.19 3.84
CA THR A 36 -12.16 -6.43 5.18
C THR A 36 -10.68 -6.09 5.34
N ALA A 37 -9.85 -6.39 4.34
CA ALA A 37 -8.44 -6.01 4.33
C ALA A 37 -8.27 -4.48 4.38
N GLY A 38 -9.10 -3.76 3.64
CA GLY A 38 -9.11 -2.29 3.67
C GLY A 38 -9.50 -1.74 5.03
N LYS A 39 -10.57 -2.26 5.65
CA LYS A 39 -10.97 -1.85 7.00
C LYS A 39 -9.82 -1.99 8.00
N THR A 40 -9.10 -3.10 7.95
CA THR A 40 -7.94 -3.33 8.81
C THR A 40 -6.84 -2.31 8.52
N MET A 41 -6.48 -2.13 7.25
CA MET A 41 -5.40 -1.21 6.84
C MET A 41 -5.72 0.25 7.20
N PHE A 42 -6.89 0.75 6.83
CA PHE A 42 -7.30 2.13 7.17
C PHE A 42 -7.41 2.33 8.68
N GLY A 43 -7.83 1.28 9.43
CA GLY A 43 -7.82 1.29 10.89
C GLY A 43 -6.42 1.50 11.47
N TRP A 44 -5.37 0.94 10.86
CA TRP A 44 -3.99 1.19 11.28
C TRP A 44 -3.61 2.67 11.13
N PHE A 45 -3.98 3.29 10.02
CA PHE A 45 -3.67 4.70 9.77
C PHE A 45 -4.52 5.65 10.63
N ALA A 46 -5.78 5.31 10.86
CA ALA A 46 -6.67 6.12 11.73
C ALA A 46 -6.20 6.15 13.19
N GLN A 47 -5.53 5.09 13.66
CA GLN A 47 -5.02 4.99 15.03
C GLN A 47 -3.77 5.87 15.31
N LEU A 48 -3.18 6.51 14.30
CA LEU A 48 -2.05 7.41 14.47
C LEU A 48 -2.43 8.76 15.17
N GLY A 49 -3.65 8.87 15.67
CA GLY A 49 -4.13 10.05 16.39
C GLY A 49 -4.19 11.27 15.49
N ARG A 50 -3.58 12.38 15.92
CA ARG A 50 -3.52 13.63 15.13
C ARG A 50 -2.75 13.47 13.81
N ASP A 51 -1.84 12.50 13.75
CA ASP A 51 -1.05 12.18 12.55
C ASP A 51 -1.73 11.11 11.68
N GLY A 52 -2.97 10.71 12.04
CA GLY A 52 -3.76 9.70 11.34
C GLY A 52 -4.61 10.25 10.22
N LEU A 53 -4.94 9.36 9.28
CA LEU A 53 -5.90 9.57 8.20
C LEU A 53 -6.99 8.50 8.29
N ASP A 54 -8.26 8.91 8.31
CA ASP A 54 -9.36 8.00 8.07
C ASP A 54 -9.38 7.50 6.61
N GLU A 55 -10.26 6.56 6.29
CA GLU A 55 -10.32 5.96 4.95
C GLU A 55 -10.51 7.01 3.85
N GLU A 56 -11.41 7.97 4.05
CA GLU A 56 -11.72 8.98 3.04
C GLU A 56 -10.54 9.92 2.81
N ALA A 57 -9.99 10.47 3.87
CA ALA A 57 -8.83 11.35 3.81
C ALA A 57 -7.60 10.64 3.23
N PHE A 58 -7.41 9.36 3.57
CA PHE A 58 -6.32 8.54 3.02
C PHE A 58 -6.47 8.40 1.50
N ARG A 59 -7.67 8.03 1.02
CA ARG A 59 -7.94 7.85 -0.41
C ARG A 59 -7.75 9.12 -1.24
N GLN A 60 -7.99 10.27 -0.65
CA GLN A 60 -7.87 11.57 -1.30
C GLN A 60 -6.44 12.12 -1.31
N ARG A 61 -5.52 11.55 -0.53
CA ARG A 61 -4.17 12.10 -0.32
C ARG A 61 -3.04 11.14 -0.64
N VAL A 62 -3.25 9.85 -0.45
CA VAL A 62 -2.26 8.82 -0.73
C VAL A 62 -2.56 8.18 -2.08
N TYR A 63 -1.60 8.18 -2.99
CA TYR A 63 -1.76 7.48 -4.25
C TYR A 63 -1.76 5.96 -4.03
N MET A 64 -2.84 5.30 -4.42
CA MET A 64 -3.02 3.86 -4.19
C MET A 64 -2.77 3.06 -5.46
N ALA A 65 -1.59 2.49 -5.55
CA ALA A 65 -1.15 1.58 -6.60
C ALA A 65 -1.35 0.11 -6.23
N ALA A 66 -1.13 -0.79 -7.18
CA ALA A 66 -1.04 -2.22 -6.96
C ALA A 66 -0.10 -2.88 -7.98
N VAL A 67 0.50 -4.02 -7.60
CA VAL A 67 1.34 -4.82 -8.50
C VAL A 67 0.55 -5.28 -9.71
N CYS A 68 -0.71 -5.70 -9.49
CA CYS A 68 -1.66 -6.00 -10.56
C CYS A 68 -2.97 -5.23 -10.34
N ARG A 69 -3.63 -4.82 -11.44
CA ARG A 69 -4.82 -3.95 -11.39
C ARG A 69 -6.14 -4.67 -11.56
N CYS A 70 -6.11 -5.98 -11.82
CA CYS A 70 -7.30 -6.81 -11.98
C CYS A 70 -7.27 -7.95 -10.99
N PHE A 71 -8.45 -8.46 -10.65
CA PHE A 71 -8.59 -9.64 -9.79
C PHE A 71 -7.90 -10.86 -10.42
N PRO A 72 -6.97 -11.52 -9.72
CA PRO A 72 -6.24 -12.66 -10.28
C PRO A 72 -7.08 -13.95 -10.35
N GLY A 73 -8.20 -14.01 -9.65
CA GLY A 73 -9.04 -15.21 -9.51
C GLY A 73 -8.92 -15.87 -8.15
N LYS A 74 -9.68 -16.95 -7.95
CA LYS A 74 -9.65 -17.75 -6.73
C LYS A 74 -8.58 -18.84 -6.76
N ALA A 75 -8.00 -19.12 -5.60
CA ALA A 75 -7.16 -20.29 -5.40
C ALA A 75 -8.00 -21.57 -5.27
N LYS A 76 -7.41 -22.76 -5.54
CA LYS A 76 -8.09 -24.05 -5.40
C LYS A 76 -8.65 -24.32 -4.00
N GLY A 77 -7.98 -23.81 -2.96
CA GLY A 77 -8.41 -23.91 -1.56
C GLY A 77 -9.31 -22.77 -1.07
N GLY A 78 -9.92 -21.98 -1.96
CA GLY A 78 -10.64 -20.74 -1.61
C GLY A 78 -9.70 -19.57 -1.40
N GLY A 79 -10.25 -18.39 -1.09
CA GLY A 79 -9.46 -17.17 -1.02
C GLY A 79 -9.01 -16.65 -2.40
N ASP A 80 -8.38 -15.51 -2.42
CA ASP A 80 -7.89 -14.89 -3.65
C ASP A 80 -6.46 -15.39 -3.92
N ARG A 81 -6.16 -15.81 -5.15
CA ARG A 81 -4.83 -16.28 -5.48
C ARG A 81 -3.85 -15.12 -5.65
N VAL A 82 -2.58 -15.39 -5.44
CA VAL A 82 -1.51 -14.47 -5.78
C VAL A 82 -1.37 -14.40 -7.31
N PRO A 83 -1.16 -13.21 -7.90
CA PRO A 83 -0.85 -13.09 -9.33
C PRO A 83 0.35 -13.95 -9.74
N SER A 84 0.30 -14.58 -10.91
CA SER A 84 1.42 -15.31 -11.48
C SER A 84 2.53 -14.37 -11.97
N ALA A 85 3.75 -14.89 -12.14
CA ALA A 85 4.88 -14.12 -12.64
C ALA A 85 4.57 -13.45 -14.01
N GLY A 86 3.87 -14.15 -14.92
CA GLY A 86 3.47 -13.59 -16.20
C GLY A 86 2.44 -12.46 -16.09
N GLU A 87 1.52 -12.52 -15.12
CA GLU A 87 0.57 -11.43 -14.83
C GLU A 87 1.29 -10.21 -14.24
N ILE A 88 2.20 -10.43 -13.31
CA ILE A 88 3.05 -9.40 -12.71
C ILE A 88 3.87 -8.69 -13.81
N ALA A 89 4.54 -9.45 -14.67
CA ALA A 89 5.35 -8.91 -15.78
C ALA A 89 4.53 -8.01 -16.71
N ARG A 90 3.30 -8.44 -17.08
CA ARG A 90 2.39 -7.63 -17.91
C ARG A 90 1.92 -6.34 -17.22
N CYS A 91 1.72 -6.39 -15.91
CA CYS A 91 1.25 -5.23 -15.13
C CYS A 91 2.38 -4.27 -14.75
N ARG A 92 3.63 -4.74 -14.68
CA ARG A 92 4.79 -3.97 -14.21
C ARG A 92 4.93 -2.59 -14.87
N ARG A 93 4.67 -2.51 -16.18
CA ARG A 93 4.73 -1.24 -16.94
C ARG A 93 3.85 -0.13 -16.34
N HIS A 94 2.70 -0.49 -15.75
CA HIS A 94 1.80 0.50 -15.16
C HIS A 94 2.38 1.06 -13.87
N LEU A 95 2.86 0.20 -12.97
CA LEU A 95 3.50 0.62 -11.73
C LEU A 95 4.77 1.44 -12.00
N THR A 96 5.59 1.00 -12.97
CA THR A 96 6.76 1.75 -13.43
C THR A 96 6.38 3.17 -13.88
N ARG A 97 5.36 3.28 -14.74
CA ARG A 97 4.91 4.58 -15.26
C ARG A 97 4.34 5.48 -14.18
N GLU A 98 3.65 4.95 -13.20
CA GLU A 98 3.14 5.71 -12.06
C GLU A 98 4.27 6.27 -11.20
N VAL A 99 5.30 5.48 -10.92
CA VAL A 99 6.47 5.94 -10.17
C VAL A 99 7.23 7.03 -10.95
N GLU A 100 7.42 6.88 -12.25
CA GLU A 100 8.04 7.90 -13.10
C GLU A 100 7.29 9.23 -13.08
N LEU A 101 5.95 9.18 -13.16
CA LEU A 101 5.10 10.37 -13.20
C LEU A 101 5.00 11.07 -11.84
N LEU A 102 4.81 10.30 -10.77
CA LEU A 102 4.52 10.85 -9.44
C LEU A 102 5.78 11.15 -8.63
N ARG A 103 6.89 10.44 -8.91
CA ARG A 103 8.17 10.56 -8.21
C ARG A 103 7.97 10.61 -6.68
N PRO A 104 7.33 9.57 -6.08
CA PRO A 104 6.98 9.59 -4.67
C PRO A 104 8.24 9.73 -3.80
N ALA A 105 8.16 10.46 -2.69
CA ALA A 105 9.21 10.53 -1.68
C ALA A 105 9.14 9.32 -0.72
N LEU A 106 7.91 8.82 -0.45
CA LEU A 106 7.66 7.66 0.39
C LEU A 106 6.82 6.62 -0.37
N VAL A 107 7.30 5.38 -0.40
CA VAL A 107 6.55 4.22 -0.91
C VAL A 107 6.25 3.26 0.24
N ILE A 108 4.98 2.84 0.34
CA ILE A 108 4.47 1.92 1.37
C ILE A 108 4.01 0.62 0.68
N PRO A 109 4.89 -0.37 0.47
CA PRO A 109 4.50 -1.66 -0.07
C PRO A 109 3.78 -2.49 1.00
N VAL A 110 2.61 -3.04 0.66
CA VAL A 110 1.73 -3.79 1.57
C VAL A 110 1.72 -5.27 1.19
N GLY A 111 2.32 -6.09 2.04
CA GLY A 111 2.41 -7.55 1.88
C GLY A 111 3.59 -8.00 1.00
N LYS A 112 3.91 -9.29 1.11
CA LYS A 112 5.12 -9.89 0.51
C LYS A 112 5.27 -9.60 -0.98
N LEU A 113 4.19 -9.68 -1.78
CA LEU A 113 4.28 -9.49 -3.22
C LEU A 113 4.68 -8.05 -3.59
N ALA A 114 4.08 -7.06 -2.93
CA ALA A 114 4.42 -5.65 -3.16
C ALA A 114 5.85 -5.34 -2.70
N ILE A 115 6.26 -5.88 -1.55
CA ILE A 115 7.62 -5.77 -1.03
C ILE A 115 8.63 -6.36 -2.01
N ALA A 116 8.36 -7.54 -2.58
CA ALA A 116 9.25 -8.22 -3.52
C ALA A 116 9.44 -7.46 -4.85
N GLN A 117 8.56 -6.50 -5.20
CA GLN A 117 8.78 -5.65 -6.38
C GLN A 117 9.95 -4.67 -6.18
N LEU A 118 10.27 -4.33 -4.92
CA LEU A 118 11.32 -3.39 -4.54
C LEU A 118 12.54 -4.10 -3.94
N PHE A 119 12.31 -5.21 -3.25
CA PHE A 119 13.33 -6.01 -2.56
C PHE A 119 13.11 -7.49 -2.88
N PRO A 120 13.56 -7.97 -4.05
CA PRO A 120 13.33 -9.36 -4.49
C PRO A 120 13.98 -10.39 -3.56
N ASP A 121 15.07 -10.03 -2.89
CA ASP A 121 15.83 -10.91 -1.99
C ASP A 121 15.33 -10.86 -0.53
N ALA A 122 14.23 -10.15 -0.24
CA ALA A 122 13.69 -10.09 1.11
C ALA A 122 13.04 -11.43 1.51
N GLU A 123 13.70 -12.18 2.39
CA GLU A 123 13.28 -13.53 2.80
C GLU A 123 12.10 -13.51 3.78
N ALA A 124 12.17 -12.69 4.83
CA ALA A 124 11.16 -12.66 5.89
C ALA A 124 10.62 -11.25 6.15
N LEU A 125 9.31 -11.17 6.47
CA LEU A 125 8.67 -9.89 6.83
C LEU A 125 9.33 -9.20 8.03
N ALA A 126 9.82 -9.97 9.00
CA ALA A 126 10.50 -9.44 10.18
C ALA A 126 11.83 -8.72 9.88
N GLN A 127 12.41 -8.95 8.71
CA GLN A 127 13.64 -8.29 8.29
C GLN A 127 13.38 -6.92 7.64
N ILE A 128 12.14 -6.63 7.26
CA ILE A 128 11.82 -5.45 6.45
C ILE A 128 10.72 -4.57 7.05
N VAL A 129 9.69 -5.15 7.65
CA VAL A 129 8.63 -4.39 8.32
C VAL A 129 9.21 -3.70 9.56
N GLY A 130 8.86 -2.43 9.78
CA GLY A 130 9.38 -1.62 10.88
C GLY A 130 10.81 -1.11 10.68
N ARG A 131 11.40 -1.30 9.50
CA ARG A 131 12.77 -0.87 9.16
C ARG A 131 12.75 -0.02 7.90
N PRO A 132 12.82 1.31 8.02
CA PRO A 132 12.92 2.20 6.85
C PRO A 132 14.12 1.85 5.99
N ARG A 133 13.95 1.87 4.67
CA ARG A 133 14.99 1.56 3.68
C ARG A 133 14.94 2.52 2.51
N ARG A 134 16.02 2.60 1.76
CA ARG A 134 16.01 3.21 0.41
C ARG A 134 15.61 2.14 -0.59
N GLY A 135 14.74 2.52 -1.54
CA GLY A 135 14.34 1.70 -2.67
C GLY A 135 14.39 2.49 -3.95
N ALA A 136 14.32 1.79 -5.07
CA ALA A 136 14.25 2.41 -6.39
C ALA A 136 13.37 1.59 -7.33
N LEU A 137 12.68 2.28 -8.23
CA LEU A 137 11.97 1.68 -9.35
C LEU A 137 12.05 2.65 -10.55
N ALA A 138 12.35 2.14 -11.73
CA ALA A 138 12.50 2.95 -12.95
C ALA A 138 13.52 4.09 -12.81
N GLY A 139 14.60 3.90 -12.05
CA GLY A 139 15.60 4.93 -11.80
C GLY A 139 15.19 6.05 -10.84
N ILE A 140 13.99 5.97 -10.27
CA ILE A 140 13.51 6.90 -9.25
C ILE A 140 13.75 6.30 -7.88
N GLU A 141 14.48 7.02 -7.04
CA GLU A 141 14.76 6.65 -5.64
C GLU A 141 13.71 7.24 -4.69
N PHE A 142 13.39 6.50 -3.65
CA PHE A 142 12.42 6.88 -2.61
C PHE A 142 12.70 6.16 -1.29
N ASP A 143 12.13 6.67 -0.22
CA ASP A 143 12.11 5.96 1.05
C ASP A 143 11.01 4.89 1.05
N VAL A 144 11.28 3.77 1.70
CA VAL A 144 10.36 2.62 1.78
C VAL A 144 10.11 2.25 3.23
N ILE A 145 8.82 2.19 3.61
CA ILE A 145 8.36 1.66 4.88
C ILE A 145 7.32 0.59 4.59
N ALA A 146 7.74 -0.67 4.72
CA ALA A 146 6.91 -1.82 4.37
C ALA A 146 5.89 -2.15 5.45
N LEU A 147 4.68 -2.57 5.03
CA LEU A 147 3.62 -3.06 5.90
C LEU A 147 3.30 -4.54 5.61
N PRO A 148 2.85 -5.31 6.62
CA PRO A 148 2.33 -6.66 6.39
C PRO A 148 1.01 -6.61 5.62
N HIS A 149 0.57 -7.75 5.09
CA HIS A 149 -0.74 -7.81 4.43
C HIS A 149 -1.88 -7.77 5.47
N PRO A 150 -2.89 -6.89 5.31
CA PRO A 150 -3.94 -6.66 6.31
C PRO A 150 -5.09 -7.68 6.27
N SER A 151 -5.03 -8.70 5.42
CA SER A 151 -6.11 -9.69 5.30
C SER A 151 -6.27 -10.55 6.55
N GLY A 152 -7.49 -11.01 6.81
CA GLY A 152 -7.78 -11.94 7.90
C GLY A 152 -7.06 -13.30 7.79
N ALA A 153 -6.66 -13.70 6.57
CA ALA A 153 -5.84 -14.90 6.35
C ALA A 153 -4.39 -14.74 6.83
N SER A 154 -3.91 -13.49 7.00
CA SER A 154 -2.58 -13.20 7.53
C SER A 154 -2.70 -12.86 9.02
N THR A 155 -2.27 -13.77 9.88
CA THR A 155 -2.25 -13.54 11.34
C THR A 155 -0.97 -12.86 11.82
N TRP A 156 0.03 -12.71 10.95
CA TRP A 156 1.36 -12.23 11.32
C TRP A 156 1.33 -10.87 12.04
N HIS A 157 0.51 -9.93 11.60
CA HIS A 157 0.37 -8.61 12.21
C HIS A 157 -0.37 -8.62 13.57
N ARG A 158 -0.89 -9.78 14.01
CA ARG A 158 -1.60 -9.95 15.29
C ARG A 158 -0.79 -10.68 16.34
N THR A 159 0.34 -11.26 15.94
CA THR A 159 1.25 -12.04 16.79
C THR A 159 2.65 -11.43 16.78
N GLU A 160 3.44 -11.69 17.81
CA GLU A 160 4.85 -11.25 17.82
C GLU A 160 5.71 -12.07 16.85
N PRO A 161 6.72 -11.47 16.22
CA PRO A 161 7.15 -10.05 16.35
C PRO A 161 6.34 -9.09 15.45
N GLY A 162 5.37 -9.58 14.69
CA GLY A 162 4.64 -8.81 13.67
C GLY A 162 3.84 -7.64 14.24
N LYS A 163 3.25 -7.80 15.42
CA LYS A 163 2.51 -6.73 16.12
C LYS A 163 3.42 -5.55 16.46
N THR A 164 4.55 -5.84 17.09
CA THR A 164 5.55 -4.81 17.45
C THR A 164 6.11 -4.12 16.21
N LEU A 165 6.49 -4.90 15.19
CA LEU A 165 7.06 -4.36 13.94
C LEU A 165 6.05 -3.53 13.14
N LEU A 166 4.76 -3.90 13.14
CA LEU A 166 3.71 -3.08 12.56
C LEU A 166 3.59 -1.73 13.27
N THR A 167 3.56 -1.73 14.60
CA THR A 167 3.51 -0.49 15.40
C THR A 167 4.70 0.42 15.10
N GLN A 168 5.89 -0.16 15.00
CA GLN A 168 7.10 0.56 14.61
C GLN A 168 6.98 1.14 13.20
N ALA A 169 6.56 0.34 12.21
CA ALA A 169 6.38 0.81 10.82
C ALA A 169 5.40 1.99 10.74
N LEU A 170 4.29 1.93 11.46
CA LEU A 170 3.30 3.00 11.49
C LEU A 170 3.86 4.27 12.15
N GLY A 171 4.67 4.14 13.21
CA GLY A 171 5.39 5.26 13.82
C GLY A 171 6.38 5.92 12.85
N GLU A 172 7.14 5.12 12.10
CA GLU A 172 8.06 5.61 11.07
C GLU A 172 7.33 6.33 9.92
N ILE A 173 6.16 5.82 9.49
CA ILE A 173 5.33 6.52 8.50
C ILE A 173 4.86 7.86 9.04
N ALA A 174 4.32 7.91 10.26
CA ALA A 174 3.84 9.14 10.89
C ALA A 174 4.96 10.19 11.06
N ALA A 175 6.19 9.74 11.32
CA ALA A 175 7.36 10.60 11.47
C ALA A 175 7.93 11.10 10.12
N HIS A 176 7.59 10.45 9.00
CA HIS A 176 8.17 10.74 7.70
C HIS A 176 7.72 12.10 7.15
N ALA A 177 8.66 12.89 6.61
CA ALA A 177 8.38 14.25 6.10
C ALA A 177 7.26 14.27 5.04
N ALA A 178 7.29 13.32 4.08
CA ALA A 178 6.25 13.22 3.05
C ALA A 178 4.86 12.90 3.62
N TRP A 179 4.76 12.14 4.71
CA TRP A 179 3.50 11.90 5.39
C TRP A 179 2.99 13.14 6.09
N ARG A 180 3.87 13.85 6.80
CA ARG A 180 3.51 15.10 7.50
C ARG A 180 3.02 16.18 6.54
N SER A 181 3.63 16.30 5.35
CA SER A 181 3.18 17.27 4.35
C SER A 181 1.72 17.03 3.91
N LEU A 182 1.26 15.76 3.86
CA LEU A 182 -0.15 15.46 3.57
C LEU A 182 -1.11 15.98 4.65
N LEU A 183 -0.64 16.12 5.89
CA LEU A 183 -1.46 16.58 7.02
C LEU A 183 -1.52 18.11 7.06
N GLU A 184 -0.43 18.78 6.71
CA GLU A 184 -0.32 20.25 6.69
C GLU A 184 -1.22 20.88 5.62
N GLU A 185 -1.31 20.29 4.43
CA GLU A 185 -2.25 20.72 3.38
C GLU A 185 -3.72 20.69 3.82
N ARG A 186 -4.04 19.87 4.84
CA ARG A 186 -5.38 19.83 5.46
C ARG A 186 -5.66 21.07 6.31
N ALA A 187 -4.66 21.54 7.04
CA ALA A 187 -4.82 22.70 7.93
C ALA A 187 -5.09 23.98 7.12
N THR A 188 -4.35 24.15 6.02
CA THR A 188 -4.48 25.31 5.13
C THR A 188 -5.85 25.34 4.43
N ARG A 189 -6.31 24.24 3.85
CA ARG A 189 -7.63 24.18 3.18
C ARG A 189 -8.84 24.32 4.11
N ARG A 190 -8.69 23.99 5.41
CA ARG A 190 -9.75 24.20 6.41
C ARG A 190 -9.78 25.64 6.94
N ALA A 191 -8.71 26.39 6.81
CA ALA A 191 -8.64 27.77 7.23
C ALA A 191 -9.16 28.75 6.16
N GLU A 192 -9.25 28.30 4.90
CA GLU A 192 -9.69 29.09 3.73
C GLU A 192 -11.16 28.83 3.33
N GLY A 193 -11.90 27.92 3.96
CA GLY A 193 -13.29 27.57 3.70
C GLY A 193 -14.16 27.73 4.93
#